data_deb8c4abe9e45a2783eb2cac89cf28b8
#
_entry.id   deb8c4abe9e45a2783eb2cac89cf28b8
#
_cell.length_a   1.000
_cell.length_b   1.000
_cell.length_c   1.000
_cell.angle_alpha   90.00
_cell.angle_beta   90.00
_cell.angle_gamma   90.00
#
_symmetry.space_group_name_H-M   'P 1'
#
loop_
_entity.id
_entity.type
_entity.pdbx_description
1 polymer ?
#
loop_
_entity_poly.entity_id
_entity_poly.type
_entity_poly.pdbx_seq_one_letter_code
_entity_poly.pdbx_strand_id
1 'polypeptide(L)'
;MERSCVAFKLKPGKKDEYIKRHNEIWPELVDAIRKHGFINQTIFINDNLVVAYIECKGNLKEQSEQYAKEEISISWQEYFNDIIE
;
A
#
# COMPACT_ATOMS: atom_id res chain seq x y z
N MET A 1 1.30 -13.36 14.32
CA MET A 1 1.01 -12.18 13.47
C MET A 1 2.21 -11.27 13.43
N GLU A 2 2.62 -10.89 12.24
CA GLU A 2 3.74 -9.98 12.06
C GLU A 2 3.26 -8.57 11.73
N ARG A 3 4.05 -7.57 12.10
CA ARG A 3 3.75 -6.16 11.89
C ARG A 3 4.92 -5.48 11.22
N SER A 4 4.62 -4.49 10.40
CA SER A 4 5.66 -3.69 9.75
C SER A 4 5.13 -2.30 9.47
N CYS A 5 6.03 -1.36 9.27
CA CYS A 5 5.67 -0.09 8.70
C CYS A 5 6.73 0.37 7.71
N VAL A 6 6.29 1.13 6.73
CA VAL A 6 7.16 1.72 5.73
C VAL A 6 6.87 3.21 5.68
N ALA A 7 7.89 4.00 5.37
CA ALA A 7 7.74 5.44 5.22
C ALA A 7 8.28 5.86 3.85
N PHE A 8 7.57 6.77 3.21
CA PHE A 8 8.00 7.31 1.93
C PHE A 8 7.43 8.71 1.76
N LYS A 9 7.92 9.42 0.74
CA LYS A 9 7.50 10.80 0.49
C LYS A 9 6.69 10.90 -0.79
N LEU A 10 5.71 11.78 -0.76
CA LEU A 10 4.95 12.16 -1.96
C LEU A 10 5.63 13.34 -2.64
N LYS A 11 5.44 13.45 -3.94
CA LYS A 11 5.83 14.64 -4.68
C LYS A 11 5.01 15.84 -4.18
N PRO A 12 5.56 17.06 -4.20
CA PRO A 12 4.84 18.24 -3.72
C PRO A 12 3.48 18.41 -4.37
N GLY A 13 2.47 18.71 -3.56
CA GLY A 13 1.11 18.97 -4.03
C GLY A 13 0.29 17.73 -4.35
N LYS A 14 0.79 16.53 -4.02
CA LYS A 14 0.09 15.28 -4.37
C LYS A 14 -0.65 14.60 -3.24
N LYS A 15 -0.69 15.21 -2.06
CA LYS A 15 -1.35 14.63 -0.89
C LYS A 15 -2.83 14.33 -1.14
N ASP A 16 -3.57 15.28 -1.67
CA ASP A 16 -5.02 15.11 -1.88
C ASP A 16 -5.30 14.03 -2.91
N GLU A 17 -4.50 13.97 -3.97
CA GLU A 17 -4.64 12.93 -4.99
C GLU A 17 -4.32 11.54 -4.43
N TYR A 18 -3.32 11.43 -3.57
CA TYR A 18 -2.98 10.19 -2.89
C TYR A 18 -4.15 9.69 -2.04
N ILE A 19 -4.74 10.58 -1.25
CA ILE A 19 -5.91 10.24 -0.42
C ILE A 19 -7.09 9.82 -1.28
N LYS A 20 -7.37 10.56 -2.35
CA LYS A 20 -8.46 10.25 -3.26
C LYS A 20 -8.33 8.87 -3.86
N ARG A 21 -7.14 8.52 -4.37
CA ARG A 21 -6.90 7.21 -4.98
C ARG A 21 -7.07 6.08 -3.98
N HIS A 22 -6.67 6.26 -2.73
CA HIS A 22 -6.85 5.26 -1.68
C HIS A 22 -8.32 5.11 -1.27
N ASN A 23 -9.09 6.18 -1.29
CA ASN A 23 -10.52 6.11 -1.03
C ASN A 23 -11.27 5.39 -2.16
N GLU A 24 -10.69 5.37 -3.34
CA GLU A 24 -11.24 4.70 -4.53
C GLU A 24 -10.44 3.42 -4.84
N ILE A 25 -9.96 2.74 -3.81
CA ILE A 25 -9.14 1.53 -3.97
C ILE A 25 -9.87 0.47 -4.81
N TRP A 26 -9.12 -0.17 -5.69
CA TRP A 26 -9.68 -1.18 -6.59
C TRP A 26 -10.11 -2.42 -5.81
N PRO A 27 -11.33 -2.95 -6.05
CA PRO A 27 -11.78 -4.18 -5.37
C PRO A 27 -10.85 -5.37 -5.57
N GLU A 28 -10.29 -5.54 -6.76
CA GLU A 28 -9.36 -6.64 -7.06
C GLU A 28 -8.08 -6.51 -6.24
N LEU A 29 -7.64 -5.28 -5.95
CA LEU A 29 -6.47 -5.06 -5.11
C LEU A 29 -6.75 -5.47 -3.67
N VAL A 30 -7.93 -5.13 -3.15
CA VAL A 30 -8.36 -5.52 -1.80
C VAL A 30 -8.40 -7.05 -1.69
N ASP A 31 -8.91 -7.73 -2.71
CA ASP A 31 -8.95 -9.19 -2.73
C ASP A 31 -7.54 -9.79 -2.70
N ALA A 32 -6.61 -9.24 -3.46
CA ALA A 32 -5.21 -9.68 -3.47
C ALA A 32 -4.54 -9.46 -2.11
N ILE A 33 -4.78 -8.32 -1.49
CA ILE A 33 -4.26 -7.99 -0.15
C ILE A 33 -4.72 -9.05 0.86
N ARG A 34 -6.01 -9.38 0.86
CA ARG A 34 -6.58 -10.38 1.77
C ARG A 34 -6.08 -11.79 1.48
N LYS A 35 -5.96 -12.13 0.20
CA LYS A 35 -5.46 -13.44 -0.25
C LYS A 35 -4.07 -13.73 0.33
N HIS A 36 -3.23 -12.72 0.42
CA HIS A 36 -1.87 -12.86 0.91
C HIS A 36 -1.73 -12.64 2.42
N GLY A 37 -2.84 -12.65 3.16
CA GLY A 37 -2.84 -12.64 4.61
C GLY A 37 -2.70 -11.29 5.28
N PHE A 38 -2.78 -10.21 4.53
CA PHE A 38 -2.78 -8.86 5.11
C PHE A 38 -4.13 -8.57 5.71
N ILE A 39 -4.17 -8.38 7.04
CA ILE A 39 -5.42 -8.28 7.80
C ILE A 39 -5.75 -6.87 8.25
N ASN A 40 -4.75 -5.99 8.30
CA ASN A 40 -4.96 -4.62 8.72
C ASN A 40 -3.90 -3.73 8.10
N GLN A 41 -4.32 -2.56 7.67
CA GLN A 41 -3.43 -1.55 7.12
C GLN A 41 -3.94 -0.18 7.51
N THR A 42 -3.05 0.64 8.07
CA THR A 42 -3.36 2.01 8.46
C THR A 42 -2.33 2.94 7.84
N ILE A 43 -2.80 4.01 7.24
CA ILE A 43 -1.92 4.98 6.59
C ILE A 43 -2.01 6.30 7.32
N PHE A 44 -0.85 6.83 7.71
CA PHE A 44 -0.72 8.13 8.34
C PHE A 44 -0.03 9.08 7.37
N ILE A 45 -0.52 10.29 7.26
CA ILE A 45 0.06 11.31 6.37
C ILE A 45 0.32 12.58 7.16
N ASN A 46 1.55 13.09 7.05
CA ASN A 46 1.94 14.38 7.60
C ASN A 46 2.65 15.16 6.49
N ASP A 47 1.97 16.16 5.94
CA ASP A 47 2.41 16.89 4.74
C ASP A 47 2.68 15.91 3.59
N ASN A 48 3.92 15.78 3.15
CA ASN A 48 4.29 14.87 2.07
C ASN A 48 4.84 13.54 2.59
N LEU A 49 4.93 13.35 3.91
CA LEU A 49 5.42 12.10 4.49
C LEU A 49 4.25 11.14 4.70
N VAL A 50 4.39 9.93 4.18
CA VAL A 50 3.43 8.85 4.39
C VAL A 50 4.08 7.76 5.20
N VAL A 51 3.36 7.28 6.23
CA VAL A 51 3.75 6.10 7.00
C VAL A 51 2.62 5.10 6.89
N ALA A 52 2.92 3.93 6.33
CA ALA A 52 1.94 2.84 6.18
C ALA A 52 2.27 1.73 7.17
N TYR A 53 1.31 1.42 8.05
CA TYR A 53 1.40 0.35 9.04
C TYR A 53 0.63 -0.85 8.53
N ILE A 54 1.23 -2.04 8.62
CA ILE A 54 0.62 -3.27 8.09
C ILE A 54 0.69 -4.38 9.14
N GLU A 55 -0.36 -5.20 9.19
CA GLU A 55 -0.39 -6.44 9.96
C GLU A 55 -0.63 -7.60 9.01
N CYS A 56 0.09 -8.70 9.19
CA CYS A 56 0.03 -9.85 8.32
C CYS A 56 -0.05 -11.14 9.13
N LYS A 57 -0.90 -12.06 8.70
CA LYS A 57 -0.92 -13.43 9.22
C LYS A 57 0.21 -14.20 8.57
N GLY A 58 0.98 -14.93 9.38
CA GLY A 58 2.08 -15.75 8.87
C GLY A 58 3.33 -14.92 8.59
N ASN A 59 4.12 -15.35 7.63
CA ASN A 59 5.42 -14.76 7.35
C ASN A 59 5.29 -13.52 6.47
N LEU A 60 5.55 -12.35 7.04
CA LEU A 60 5.41 -11.07 6.35
C LEU A 60 6.28 -10.99 5.10
N LYS A 61 7.53 -11.44 5.17
CA LYS A 61 8.45 -11.37 4.04
C LYS A 61 7.95 -12.20 2.86
N GLU A 62 7.57 -13.45 3.12
CA GLU A 62 7.05 -14.33 2.08
C GLU A 62 5.76 -13.80 1.47
N GLN A 63 4.82 -13.35 2.32
CA GLN A 63 3.56 -12.81 1.84
C GLN A 63 3.75 -11.55 1.02
N SER A 64 4.66 -10.67 1.43
CA SER A 64 4.96 -9.45 0.68
C SER A 64 5.56 -9.77 -0.69
N GLU A 65 6.45 -10.76 -0.76
CA GLU A 65 7.06 -11.18 -2.03
C GLU A 65 6.01 -11.76 -2.98
N GLN A 66 5.10 -12.58 -2.47
CA GLN A 66 4.04 -13.17 -3.29
C GLN A 66 3.03 -12.11 -3.74
N TYR A 67 2.66 -11.20 -2.85
CA TYR A 67 1.76 -10.10 -3.19
C TYR A 67 2.36 -9.20 -4.28
N ALA A 68 3.65 -8.91 -4.20
CA ALA A 68 4.33 -8.05 -5.16
C ALA A 68 4.35 -8.64 -6.58
N LYS A 69 4.16 -9.94 -6.73
CA LYS A 69 4.09 -10.61 -8.03
C LYS A 69 2.71 -10.56 -8.68
N GLU A 70 1.68 -10.21 -7.93
CA GLU A 70 0.32 -10.09 -8.48
C GLU A 70 0.27 -8.95 -9.50
N GLU A 71 -0.33 -9.19 -10.64
CA GLU A 71 -0.47 -8.16 -11.68
C GLU A 71 -1.19 -6.93 -11.17
N ILE A 72 -2.22 -7.12 -10.35
CA ILE A 72 -2.98 -6.00 -9.79
C ILE A 72 -2.12 -5.14 -8.85
N SER A 73 -1.20 -5.77 -8.10
CA SER A 73 -0.26 -5.06 -7.25
C SER A 73 0.72 -4.21 -8.06
N ILE A 74 1.24 -4.79 -9.15
CA ILE A 74 2.14 -4.08 -10.05
C ILE A 74 1.43 -2.89 -10.68
N SER A 75 0.20 -3.08 -11.16
CA SER A 75 -0.59 -2.01 -11.75
C SER A 75 -0.88 -0.89 -10.75
N TRP A 76 -1.14 -1.24 -9.50
CA TRP A 76 -1.38 -0.26 -8.44
C TRP A 76 -0.13 0.59 -8.19
N GLN A 77 1.04 -0.03 -8.14
CA GLN A 77 2.30 0.72 -7.96
C GLN A 77 2.59 1.64 -9.13
N GLU A 78 2.37 1.17 -10.35
CA GLU A 78 2.54 1.99 -11.55
C GLU A 78 1.59 3.18 -11.56
N TYR A 79 0.39 2.99 -11.07
CA TYR A 79 -0.62 4.05 -10.96
C TYR A 79 -0.15 5.21 -10.06
N PHE A 80 0.76 4.94 -9.13
CA PHE A 80 1.27 5.95 -8.19
C PHE A 80 2.63 6.53 -8.58
N ASN A 81 3.19 6.16 -9.74
CA ASN A 81 4.50 6.65 -10.16
C ASN A 81 4.57 8.17 -10.29
N ASP A 82 3.45 8.83 -10.61
CA ASP A 82 3.38 10.27 -10.74
C ASP A 82 3.19 10.99 -9.38
N ILE A 83 3.00 10.25 -8.32
CA ILE A 83 2.67 10.79 -6.98
C ILE A 83 3.80 10.56 -5.98
N ILE A 84 4.41 9.37 -6.00
CA ILE A 84 5.44 8.98 -5.04
C ILE A 84 6.82 9.46 -5.52
N GLU A 85 7.53 10.09 -4.62
CA GLU A 85 8.89 10.58 -4.87
C GLU A 85 9.91 9.44 -4.98
#